data_388e806143c418c3907174e105fdda2d
#
_entry.id   388e806143c418c3907174e105fdda2d
#
_cell.length_a   1.000
_cell.length_b   1.000
_cell.length_c   1.000
_cell.angle_alpha   90.00
_cell.angle_beta   90.00
_cell.angle_gamma   90.00
#
_symmetry.space_group_name_H-M   'P 1'
#
loop_
_entity.id
_entity.type
_entity.pdbx_description
1 polymer ?
#
loop_
_entity_poly.entity_id
_entity_poly.type
_entity_poly.pdbx_seq_one_letter_code
_entity_poly.pdbx_strand_id
1 'polypeptide(L)'
;MIKSFFKIVFFFLFVFTANSSSAQAEKEVAAPYNIKTISFLQSDRNVIPIFKLGEGFQLQFDDLFGNEANYYYEIIHCDYNWVPSGIPKNEYLQGFDNQRIQDYTNSFNTLQIYSHYKLSIPNQFTQQLRISGNYIIKVLDENKEVVFSRKFILCEDLVTVPMQVKRARTVSNIELKHNLEFSIKSSVITFQNPMKNVKVVLLQNGQFNTAIKNVVPQYTIGNDLIYKYDPETQFWAGNEFLFFENKDIRSASNNIARIDSNTAIYGSYLYTNGARTNFPYSFTQDVNGDFVDNNINATNPEIEADYVWVYFSLSAPTFRLKKNIYVGGMFNNYNLSPEYKMEYNSQKGIYEKAILVKQGFTNYQ
;
A
#
# COMPACT_ATOMS: atom_id res chain seq x y z
N MET A 1 37.87 40.87 -39.92
CA MET A 1 37.79 39.42 -39.86
C MET A 1 37.62 38.83 -38.43
N ILE A 2 38.00 39.50 -37.36
CA ILE A 2 37.95 38.97 -35.96
C ILE A 2 36.51 39.05 -35.37
N LYS A 3 35.66 39.99 -35.78
CA LYS A 3 34.31 40.13 -35.23
C LYS A 3 33.29 39.08 -35.72
N SER A 4 33.58 38.36 -36.78
CA SER A 4 32.67 37.32 -37.34
C SER A 4 32.91 35.97 -36.69
N PHE A 5 34.16 35.72 -36.19
CA PHE A 5 34.50 34.46 -35.54
C PHE A 5 33.86 34.33 -34.14
N PHE A 6 33.69 35.42 -33.41
CA PHE A 6 33.09 35.43 -32.08
C PHE A 6 31.56 35.15 -32.11
N LYS A 7 30.87 35.47 -33.18
CA LYS A 7 29.43 35.17 -33.32
C LYS A 7 29.14 33.70 -33.60
N ILE A 8 30.06 33.00 -34.25
CA ILE A 8 29.90 31.56 -34.58
C ILE A 8 30.19 30.70 -33.34
N VAL A 9 31.14 31.09 -32.50
CA VAL A 9 31.46 30.37 -31.22
C VAL A 9 30.31 30.52 -30.23
N PHE A 10 29.60 31.64 -30.17
CA PHE A 10 28.45 31.85 -29.29
C PHE A 10 27.20 31.08 -29.73
N PHE A 11 27.06 30.80 -31.02
CA PHE A 11 25.94 29.99 -31.55
C PHE A 11 26.15 28.50 -31.29
N PHE A 12 27.37 27.98 -31.21
CA PHE A 12 27.67 26.58 -30.91
C PHE A 12 27.60 26.25 -29.42
N LEU A 13 27.67 27.24 -28.52
CA LEU A 13 27.54 26.97 -27.08
C LEU A 13 26.09 26.83 -26.58
N PHE A 14 25.10 27.13 -27.42
CA PHE A 14 23.68 27.10 -27.04
C PHE A 14 22.96 25.81 -27.43
N VAL A 15 23.63 24.85 -28.06
CA VAL A 15 23.01 23.62 -28.59
C VAL A 15 23.27 22.36 -27.70
N PHE A 16 24.00 22.47 -26.58
CA PHE A 16 24.31 21.33 -25.73
C PHE A 16 23.74 21.41 -24.31
N THR A 17 22.54 21.92 -24.13
CA THR A 17 21.73 21.50 -23.00
C THR A 17 20.76 20.43 -23.49
N ALA A 18 21.26 19.26 -23.82
CA ALA A 18 20.43 18.09 -23.85
C ALA A 18 19.89 17.90 -22.42
N ASN A 19 18.67 18.34 -22.17
CA ASN A 19 17.93 17.96 -20.99
C ASN A 19 17.82 16.45 -21.04
N SER A 20 18.74 15.75 -20.36
CA SER A 20 18.56 14.36 -20.00
C SER A 20 17.39 14.33 -19.05
N SER A 21 16.17 14.26 -19.58
CA SER A 21 14.99 13.96 -18.80
C SER A 21 15.14 12.53 -18.34
N SER A 22 15.87 12.33 -17.22
CA SER A 22 15.86 11.02 -16.57
C SER A 22 14.44 10.81 -16.02
N ALA A 23 13.76 9.82 -16.55
CA ALA A 23 12.45 9.44 -16.02
C ALA A 23 12.59 9.16 -14.53
N GLN A 24 11.84 9.88 -13.72
CA GLN A 24 11.84 9.72 -12.26
C GLN A 24 11.02 8.50 -11.88
N ALA A 25 11.48 7.78 -10.83
CA ALA A 25 10.69 6.68 -10.28
C ALA A 25 9.32 7.17 -9.80
N GLU A 26 8.28 6.47 -10.23
CA GLU A 26 6.90 6.74 -9.82
C GLU A 26 6.72 6.46 -8.33
N LYS A 27 6.17 7.43 -7.63
CA LYS A 27 5.78 7.32 -6.23
C LYS A 27 4.26 7.26 -6.16
N GLU A 28 3.74 6.55 -5.18
CA GLU A 28 2.31 6.63 -4.92
C GLU A 28 1.92 8.03 -4.47
N VAL A 29 0.88 8.56 -5.09
CA VAL A 29 0.23 9.80 -4.68
C VAL A 29 -0.76 9.43 -3.59
N ALA A 30 -0.63 10.07 -2.42
CA ALA A 30 -1.55 9.90 -1.31
C ALA A 30 -2.94 10.42 -1.69
N ALA A 31 -3.97 9.73 -1.25
CA ALA A 31 -5.34 10.15 -1.47
C ALA A 31 -5.67 11.41 -0.64
N PRO A 32 -6.49 12.33 -1.16
CA PRO A 32 -7.01 13.46 -0.39
C PRO A 32 -7.99 12.98 0.70
N TYR A 33 -8.35 13.89 1.60
CA TYR A 33 -9.18 13.58 2.76
C TYR A 33 -10.52 12.88 2.43
N ASN A 34 -11.16 13.27 1.34
CA ASN A 34 -12.45 12.70 0.94
C ASN A 34 -12.35 11.30 0.32
N ILE A 35 -11.18 10.86 -0.11
CA ILE A 35 -11.01 9.53 -0.71
C ILE A 35 -10.53 8.54 0.36
N LYS A 36 -11.34 7.52 0.61
CA LYS A 36 -11.12 6.53 1.68
C LYS A 36 -11.28 5.10 1.16
N THR A 37 -10.98 4.14 2.00
CA THR A 37 -11.22 2.70 1.80
C THR A 37 -10.68 2.19 0.45
N ILE A 38 -9.48 2.69 0.07
CA ILE A 38 -8.85 2.27 -1.18
C ILE A 38 -8.29 0.86 -0.97
N SER A 39 -8.79 -0.11 -1.74
CA SER A 39 -8.32 -1.49 -1.66
C SER A 39 -8.32 -2.17 -3.02
N PHE A 40 -7.48 -3.20 -3.14
CA PHE A 40 -7.53 -4.13 -4.26
C PHE A 40 -8.25 -5.40 -3.84
N LEU A 41 -9.16 -5.87 -4.69
CA LEU A 41 -9.89 -7.10 -4.47
C LEU A 41 -9.57 -8.13 -5.55
N GLN A 42 -9.56 -9.39 -5.14
CA GLN A 42 -9.62 -10.54 -6.02
C GLN A 42 -10.56 -11.57 -5.39
N SER A 43 -11.52 -12.05 -6.14
CA SER A 43 -12.60 -12.95 -5.63
C SER A 43 -13.29 -12.38 -4.38
N ASP A 44 -13.66 -11.11 -4.42
CA ASP A 44 -14.36 -10.34 -3.38
C ASP A 44 -13.63 -10.29 -2.02
N ARG A 45 -12.31 -10.41 -2.05
CA ARG A 45 -11.46 -10.29 -0.85
C ARG A 45 -10.37 -9.26 -1.08
N ASN A 46 -10.08 -8.48 -0.07
CA ASN A 46 -8.91 -7.62 -0.07
C ASN A 46 -7.64 -8.46 -0.25
N VAL A 47 -6.74 -7.98 -1.08
CA VAL A 47 -5.48 -8.67 -1.36
C VAL A 47 -4.31 -7.69 -1.41
N ILE A 48 -3.12 -8.20 -1.10
CA ILE A 48 -1.89 -7.49 -1.44
C ILE A 48 -1.83 -7.41 -2.97
N PRO A 49 -1.55 -6.24 -3.56
CA PRO A 49 -1.66 -6.01 -5.02
C PRO A 49 -0.56 -6.70 -5.84
N ILE A 50 -0.51 -8.02 -5.76
CA ILE A 50 0.36 -8.91 -6.53
C ILE A 50 -0.53 -9.96 -7.18
N PHE A 51 -0.71 -9.86 -8.49
CA PHE A 51 -1.61 -10.69 -9.27
C PHE A 51 -0.84 -11.52 -10.29
N LYS A 52 -1.40 -12.63 -10.72
CA LYS A 52 -0.85 -13.37 -11.84
C LYS A 52 -1.23 -12.72 -13.16
N LEU A 53 -0.33 -12.75 -14.11
CA LEU A 53 -0.59 -12.27 -15.45
C LEU A 53 -1.78 -13.05 -16.06
N GLY A 54 -2.77 -12.32 -16.53
CA GLY A 54 -4.01 -12.88 -17.06
C GLY A 54 -5.15 -13.05 -16.03
N GLU A 55 -4.88 -12.88 -14.74
CA GLU A 55 -5.94 -12.83 -13.73
C GLU A 55 -6.54 -11.42 -13.61
N GLY A 56 -7.84 -11.37 -13.31
CA GLY A 56 -8.54 -10.10 -13.05
C GLY A 56 -8.40 -9.65 -11.61
N PHE A 57 -8.50 -8.34 -11.41
CA PHE A 57 -8.58 -7.71 -10.10
C PHE A 57 -9.50 -6.48 -10.15
N GLN A 58 -9.86 -5.97 -8.99
CA GLN A 58 -10.67 -4.76 -8.86
C GLN A 58 -9.97 -3.78 -7.91
N LEU A 59 -9.92 -2.50 -8.29
CA LEU A 59 -9.61 -1.39 -7.40
C LEU A 59 -10.91 -0.75 -6.97
N GLN A 60 -11.11 -0.57 -5.67
CA GLN A 60 -12.26 0.14 -5.14
C GLN A 60 -11.84 1.28 -4.21
N PHE A 61 -12.71 2.28 -4.08
CA PHE A 61 -12.54 3.40 -3.16
C PHE A 61 -13.87 4.14 -2.93
N ASP A 62 -13.94 4.87 -1.84
CA ASP A 62 -15.09 5.71 -1.50
C ASP A 62 -14.72 7.19 -1.63
N ASP A 63 -15.64 7.99 -2.20
CA ASP A 63 -15.59 9.44 -2.16
C ASP A 63 -16.63 9.98 -1.17
N LEU A 64 -16.18 10.55 -0.05
CA LEU A 64 -17.00 11.05 1.04
C LEU A 64 -17.82 12.32 0.69
N PHE A 65 -17.61 12.91 -0.48
CA PHE A 65 -18.49 13.98 -0.94
C PHE A 65 -19.84 13.46 -1.42
N GLY A 66 -19.92 12.19 -1.85
CA GLY A 66 -21.16 11.56 -2.29
C GLY A 66 -21.82 12.29 -3.47
N ASN A 67 -21.03 12.92 -4.32
CA ASN A 67 -21.47 13.80 -5.41
C ASN A 67 -21.33 13.17 -6.81
N GLU A 68 -21.04 11.85 -6.86
CA GLU A 68 -20.89 11.11 -8.11
C GLU A 68 -19.85 11.71 -9.06
N ALA A 69 -18.72 12.16 -8.52
CA ALA A 69 -17.66 12.81 -9.28
C ALA A 69 -17.13 11.92 -10.41
N ASN A 70 -16.70 12.54 -11.49
CA ASN A 70 -16.14 11.81 -12.62
C ASN A 70 -14.67 11.51 -12.36
N TYR A 71 -14.36 10.24 -12.11
CA TYR A 71 -13.00 9.76 -12.02
C TYR A 71 -12.59 9.01 -13.28
N TYR A 72 -11.31 9.15 -13.64
CA TYR A 72 -10.67 8.48 -14.77
C TYR A 72 -9.49 7.65 -14.24
N TYR A 73 -9.01 6.71 -15.01
CA TYR A 73 -7.83 5.94 -14.62
C TYR A 73 -6.79 5.88 -15.72
N GLU A 74 -5.54 5.78 -15.32
CA GLU A 74 -4.38 5.56 -16.18
C GLU A 74 -3.53 4.44 -15.60
N ILE A 75 -3.02 3.56 -16.46
CA ILE A 75 -2.14 2.43 -16.08
C ILE A 75 -0.80 2.62 -16.76
N ILE A 76 0.27 2.59 -16.00
CA ILE A 76 1.65 2.77 -16.45
C ILE A 76 2.46 1.55 -16.06
N HIS A 77 3.12 0.92 -17.04
CA HIS A 77 4.09 -0.14 -16.80
C HIS A 77 5.43 0.46 -16.39
N CYS A 78 6.04 -0.08 -15.34
CA CYS A 78 7.30 0.37 -14.76
C CYS A 78 8.35 -0.75 -14.74
N ASP A 79 9.61 -0.35 -14.70
CA ASP A 79 10.72 -1.26 -14.46
C ASP A 79 10.82 -1.69 -12.98
N TYR A 80 11.85 -2.47 -12.65
CA TYR A 80 12.15 -2.91 -11.29
C TYR A 80 12.25 -1.75 -10.27
N ASN A 81 12.71 -0.58 -10.68
CA ASN A 81 12.89 0.58 -9.83
C ASN A 81 11.66 1.50 -9.78
N TRP A 82 10.55 1.07 -10.37
CA TRP A 82 9.32 1.87 -10.54
C TRP A 82 9.48 3.08 -11.46
N VAL A 83 10.46 3.06 -12.35
CA VAL A 83 10.58 4.03 -13.42
C VAL A 83 9.70 3.56 -14.59
N PRO A 84 8.93 4.46 -15.25
CA PRO A 84 8.18 4.10 -16.46
C PRO A 84 9.10 3.38 -17.45
N SER A 85 8.68 2.21 -17.93
CA SER A 85 9.58 1.29 -18.63
C SER A 85 9.97 1.73 -20.05
N GLY A 86 9.32 2.73 -20.58
CA GLY A 86 9.48 3.14 -21.98
C GLY A 86 8.88 2.18 -23.01
N ILE A 87 8.27 1.07 -22.58
CA ILE A 87 7.53 0.17 -23.45
C ILE A 87 6.28 0.91 -23.95
N PRO A 88 6.01 0.93 -25.27
CA PRO A 88 4.80 1.55 -25.82
C PRO A 88 3.53 0.96 -25.18
N LYS A 89 2.55 1.84 -24.89
CA LYS A 89 1.34 1.44 -24.16
C LYS A 89 0.59 0.28 -24.82
N ASN A 90 0.52 0.23 -26.12
CA ASN A 90 -0.15 -0.81 -26.90
C ASN A 90 0.56 -2.21 -26.83
N GLU A 91 1.79 -2.26 -26.36
CA GLU A 91 2.49 -3.53 -26.15
C GLU A 91 2.10 -4.19 -24.81
N TYR A 92 1.96 -3.39 -23.73
CA TYR A 92 1.62 -3.93 -22.42
C TYR A 92 0.13 -3.85 -22.06
N LEU A 93 -0.66 -3.02 -22.78
CA LEU A 93 -2.09 -2.84 -22.54
C LEU A 93 -2.87 -3.06 -23.82
N GLN A 94 -3.81 -3.98 -23.82
CA GLN A 94 -4.77 -4.17 -24.90
C GLN A 94 -6.02 -3.34 -24.63
N GLY A 95 -6.41 -2.53 -25.61
CA GLY A 95 -7.51 -1.58 -25.48
C GLY A 95 -7.02 -0.20 -25.08
N PHE A 96 -7.75 0.48 -24.22
CA PHE A 96 -7.50 1.87 -23.84
C PHE A 96 -7.64 2.04 -22.33
N ASP A 97 -6.85 2.90 -21.75
CA ASP A 97 -7.05 3.51 -20.44
C ASP A 97 -7.39 5.00 -20.59
N ASN A 98 -7.34 5.78 -19.51
CA ASN A 98 -7.81 7.16 -19.48
C ASN A 98 -9.32 7.26 -19.76
N GLN A 99 -10.05 6.23 -19.34
CA GLN A 99 -11.49 6.13 -19.43
C GLN A 99 -12.14 6.47 -18.09
N ARG A 100 -13.36 6.95 -18.12
CA ARG A 100 -14.15 7.20 -16.91
C ARG A 100 -14.44 5.89 -16.20
N ILE A 101 -14.30 5.89 -14.86
CA ILE A 101 -14.79 4.82 -14.00
C ILE A 101 -16.31 4.93 -13.95
N GLN A 102 -16.99 3.96 -14.54
CA GLN A 102 -18.46 3.99 -14.73
C GLN A 102 -19.22 3.27 -13.62
N ASP A 103 -18.56 2.32 -12.95
CA ASP A 103 -19.17 1.53 -11.90
C ASP A 103 -19.01 2.26 -10.56
N TYR A 104 -20.12 2.83 -10.11
CA TYR A 104 -20.23 3.45 -8.79
C TYR A 104 -21.65 3.32 -8.24
N THR A 105 -21.75 3.31 -6.92
CA THR A 105 -23.02 3.24 -6.20
C THR A 105 -22.97 4.15 -4.99
N ASN A 106 -24.03 4.91 -4.75
CA ASN A 106 -24.09 5.77 -3.58
C ASN A 106 -24.39 4.97 -2.32
N SER A 107 -23.86 5.43 -1.19
CA SER A 107 -24.14 4.88 0.11
C SER A 107 -25.63 4.94 0.44
N PHE A 108 -26.10 3.95 1.17
CA PHE A 108 -27.50 3.82 1.56
C PHE A 108 -27.64 3.74 3.08
N ASN A 109 -28.51 4.57 3.64
CA ASN A 109 -28.84 4.58 5.07
C ASN A 109 -27.61 4.80 5.99
N THR A 110 -26.67 5.67 5.57
CA THR A 110 -25.45 6.00 6.30
C THR A 110 -25.50 7.43 6.87
N LEU A 111 -24.82 7.67 8.00
CA LEU A 111 -24.64 9.00 8.58
C LEU A 111 -23.71 9.86 7.72
N GLN A 112 -22.61 9.27 7.25
CA GLN A 112 -21.71 9.85 6.28
C GLN A 112 -22.08 9.35 4.89
N ILE A 113 -22.54 10.24 4.03
CA ILE A 113 -22.75 9.90 2.62
C ILE A 113 -21.42 9.68 1.91
N TYR A 114 -21.39 8.79 0.94
CA TYR A 114 -20.26 8.57 0.04
C TYR A 114 -20.72 7.93 -1.27
N SER A 115 -19.92 8.10 -2.32
CA SER A 115 -20.04 7.34 -3.55
C SER A 115 -18.95 6.27 -3.58
N HIS A 116 -19.34 5.01 -3.69
CA HIS A 116 -18.46 3.84 -3.76
C HIS A 116 -18.13 3.55 -5.22
N TYR A 117 -16.85 3.56 -5.60
CA TYR A 117 -16.36 3.35 -6.95
C TYR A 117 -15.65 2.01 -7.08
N LYS A 118 -15.85 1.34 -8.22
CA LYS A 118 -15.23 0.07 -8.58
C LYS A 118 -14.59 0.16 -9.97
N LEU A 119 -13.34 -0.23 -10.07
CA LEU A 119 -12.63 -0.36 -11.32
C LEU A 119 -12.11 -1.78 -11.49
N SER A 120 -12.80 -2.58 -12.27
CA SER A 120 -12.36 -3.93 -12.63
C SER A 120 -11.35 -3.89 -13.77
N ILE A 121 -10.29 -4.66 -13.67
CA ILE A 121 -9.33 -4.93 -14.74
C ILE A 121 -9.24 -6.45 -14.89
N PRO A 122 -9.57 -7.03 -16.08
CA PRO A 122 -10.01 -6.35 -17.31
C PRO A 122 -11.42 -5.76 -17.26
N ASN A 123 -11.69 -4.81 -18.18
CA ASN A 123 -13.01 -4.26 -18.41
C ASN A 123 -13.24 -4.04 -19.92
N GLN A 124 -14.36 -3.42 -20.32
CA GLN A 124 -14.69 -3.19 -21.73
C GLN A 124 -13.66 -2.32 -22.48
N PHE A 125 -12.94 -1.46 -21.76
CA PHE A 125 -11.93 -0.56 -22.34
C PHE A 125 -10.52 -1.14 -22.22
N THR A 126 -10.08 -1.47 -21.02
CA THR A 126 -8.80 -2.14 -20.74
C THR A 126 -9.03 -3.65 -20.74
N GLN A 127 -8.87 -4.27 -21.90
CA GLN A 127 -9.22 -5.67 -22.11
C GLN A 127 -8.21 -6.64 -21.53
N GLN A 128 -6.93 -6.27 -21.52
CA GLN A 128 -5.87 -7.13 -20.99
C GLN A 128 -4.60 -6.33 -20.71
N LEU A 129 -3.91 -6.70 -19.62
CA LEU A 129 -2.50 -6.37 -19.39
C LEU A 129 -1.67 -7.58 -19.85
N ARG A 130 -0.69 -7.37 -20.75
CA ARG A 130 -0.02 -8.42 -21.52
C ARG A 130 1.37 -8.77 -21.04
N ILE A 131 1.98 -7.91 -20.24
CA ILE A 131 3.37 -8.05 -19.80
C ILE A 131 3.39 -8.12 -18.29
N SER A 132 4.17 -9.04 -17.72
CA SER A 132 4.46 -9.07 -16.29
C SER A 132 5.40 -7.92 -15.89
N GLY A 133 5.30 -7.46 -14.65
CA GLY A 133 6.15 -6.39 -14.14
C GLY A 133 5.48 -5.52 -13.10
N ASN A 134 6.11 -4.40 -12.80
CA ASN A 134 5.57 -3.39 -11.90
C ASN A 134 4.64 -2.46 -12.65
N TYR A 135 3.53 -2.12 -12.02
CA TYR A 135 2.55 -1.20 -12.56
C TYR A 135 2.12 -0.16 -11.54
N ILE A 136 1.78 1.02 -12.00
CA ILE A 136 1.09 2.01 -11.20
C ILE A 136 -0.24 2.34 -11.87
N ILE A 137 -1.31 2.33 -11.09
CA ILE A 137 -2.63 2.81 -11.49
C ILE A 137 -2.85 4.17 -10.86
N LYS A 138 -3.16 5.15 -11.68
CA LYS A 138 -3.49 6.52 -11.27
C LYS A 138 -4.99 6.73 -11.44
N VAL A 139 -5.64 7.27 -10.43
CA VAL A 139 -7.01 7.77 -10.51
C VAL A 139 -6.93 9.28 -10.68
N LEU A 140 -7.63 9.80 -11.67
CA LEU A 140 -7.58 11.18 -12.13
C LEU A 140 -8.96 11.83 -11.98
N ASP A 141 -9.00 13.12 -11.74
CA ASP A 141 -10.22 13.93 -11.78
C ASP A 141 -10.63 14.34 -13.21
N GLU A 142 -11.62 15.19 -13.34
CA GLU A 142 -12.11 15.74 -14.61
C GLU A 142 -11.05 16.59 -15.34
N ASN A 143 -10.15 17.21 -14.59
CA ASN A 143 -9.06 18.03 -15.13
C ASN A 143 -7.84 17.20 -15.54
N LYS A 144 -7.92 15.87 -15.35
CA LYS A 144 -6.80 14.93 -15.54
C LYS A 144 -5.67 15.12 -14.54
N GLU A 145 -5.96 15.70 -13.37
CA GLU A 145 -5.03 15.76 -12.26
C GLU A 145 -5.10 14.48 -11.44
N VAL A 146 -3.95 14.03 -10.94
CA VAL A 146 -3.88 12.78 -10.17
C VAL A 146 -4.49 12.99 -8.79
N VAL A 147 -5.59 12.31 -8.51
CA VAL A 147 -6.24 12.30 -7.20
C VAL A 147 -5.49 11.37 -6.24
N PHE A 148 -5.20 10.15 -6.68
CA PHE A 148 -4.33 9.22 -5.97
C PHE A 148 -3.75 8.19 -6.93
N SER A 149 -2.77 7.46 -6.46
CA SER A 149 -2.24 6.32 -7.22
C SER A 149 -1.87 5.15 -6.31
N ARG A 150 -1.86 3.94 -6.89
CA ARG A 150 -1.51 2.69 -6.21
C ARG A 150 -0.60 1.84 -7.09
N LYS A 151 0.38 1.23 -6.44
CA LYS A 151 1.30 0.25 -7.04
C LYS A 151 0.65 -1.12 -7.05
N PHE A 152 0.85 -1.87 -8.14
CA PHE A 152 0.54 -3.29 -8.20
C PHE A 152 1.56 -4.02 -9.05
N ILE A 153 1.61 -5.33 -8.94
CA ILE A 153 2.56 -6.20 -9.65
C ILE A 153 1.78 -7.27 -10.40
N LEU A 154 2.16 -7.50 -11.64
CA LEU A 154 1.76 -8.69 -12.39
C LEU A 154 2.93 -9.65 -12.47
N CYS A 155 2.75 -10.88 -12.00
CA CYS A 155 3.78 -11.90 -11.97
C CYS A 155 3.41 -13.13 -12.82
N GLU A 156 4.43 -13.90 -13.17
CA GLU A 156 4.32 -15.20 -13.84
C GLU A 156 4.93 -16.28 -12.95
N ASP A 157 4.32 -17.47 -12.97
CA ASP A 157 4.80 -18.63 -12.19
C ASP A 157 5.98 -19.33 -12.86
N LEU A 158 7.07 -18.61 -13.10
CA LEU A 158 8.27 -19.12 -13.72
C LEU A 158 9.31 -19.69 -12.72
N VAL A 159 9.11 -19.40 -11.44
CA VAL A 159 10.02 -19.77 -10.35
C VAL A 159 9.27 -20.24 -9.12
N THR A 160 9.91 -21.09 -8.34
CA THR A 160 9.50 -21.38 -6.97
C THR A 160 10.48 -20.74 -5.97
N VAL A 161 9.95 -20.22 -4.87
CA VAL A 161 10.76 -19.54 -3.85
C VAL A 161 10.51 -20.18 -2.47
N PRO A 162 11.08 -21.35 -2.20
CA PRO A 162 11.08 -21.92 -0.85
C PRO A 162 11.75 -20.97 0.13
N MET A 163 11.04 -20.59 1.19
CA MET A 163 11.48 -19.59 2.15
C MET A 163 11.26 -20.07 3.59
N GLN A 164 12.18 -19.68 4.48
CA GLN A 164 12.08 -19.89 5.92
C GLN A 164 12.30 -18.58 6.65
N VAL A 165 11.40 -18.27 7.58
CA VAL A 165 11.57 -17.19 8.55
C VAL A 165 12.30 -17.76 9.76
N LYS A 166 13.41 -17.15 10.13
CA LYS A 166 14.23 -17.56 11.27
C LYS A 166 14.47 -16.38 12.19
N ARG A 167 14.93 -16.67 13.39
CA ARG A 167 15.48 -15.67 14.29
C ARG A 167 16.78 -15.12 13.72
N ALA A 168 17.02 -13.82 13.84
CA ALA A 168 18.31 -13.22 13.46
C ALA A 168 19.47 -13.89 14.23
N ARG A 169 20.62 -14.05 13.57
CA ARG A 169 21.82 -14.65 14.19
C ARG A 169 22.75 -13.60 14.78
N THR A 170 22.67 -12.37 14.29
CA THR A 170 23.46 -11.25 14.83
C THR A 170 23.03 -10.98 16.29
N VAL A 171 23.96 -11.03 17.23
CA VAL A 171 23.69 -10.93 18.67
C VAL A 171 22.87 -9.68 19.04
N SER A 172 23.14 -8.53 18.44
CA SER A 172 22.38 -7.30 18.68
C SER A 172 20.94 -7.34 18.19
N ASN A 173 20.60 -8.26 17.29
CA ASN A 173 19.29 -8.32 16.62
C ASN A 173 18.50 -9.60 16.96
N ILE A 174 19.14 -10.56 17.65
CA ILE A 174 18.60 -11.91 17.86
C ILE A 174 17.25 -11.94 18.56
N GLU A 175 16.97 -10.95 19.41
CA GLU A 175 15.70 -10.81 20.13
C GLU A 175 14.72 -9.85 19.44
N LEU A 176 15.15 -9.16 18.37
CA LEU A 176 14.43 -8.02 17.82
C LEU A 176 14.03 -8.21 16.37
N LYS A 177 14.70 -9.11 15.63
CA LYS A 177 14.51 -9.23 14.19
C LYS A 177 14.32 -10.68 13.74
N HIS A 178 13.57 -10.83 12.68
CA HIS A 178 13.49 -12.04 11.88
C HIS A 178 14.47 -11.96 10.72
N ASN A 179 15.03 -13.10 10.36
CA ASN A 179 15.87 -13.30 9.19
C ASN A 179 15.16 -14.19 8.18
N LEU A 180 15.27 -13.86 6.89
CA LEU A 180 14.77 -14.68 5.80
C LEU A 180 15.90 -15.46 5.13
N GLU A 181 15.77 -16.78 5.08
CA GLU A 181 16.56 -17.65 4.23
C GLU A 181 15.67 -18.22 3.14
N PHE A 182 16.09 -18.11 1.90
CA PHE A 182 15.31 -18.58 0.75
C PHE A 182 16.19 -19.04 -0.41
N SER A 183 15.58 -19.71 -1.35
CA SER A 183 16.19 -20.01 -2.65
C SER A 183 15.23 -19.71 -3.78
N ILE A 184 15.76 -19.42 -4.96
CA ILE A 184 14.96 -19.25 -6.18
C ILE A 184 15.32 -20.41 -7.10
N LYS A 185 14.30 -21.14 -7.52
CA LYS A 185 14.43 -22.34 -8.35
C LYS A 185 13.54 -22.23 -9.58
N SER A 186 14.00 -22.71 -10.72
CA SER A 186 13.19 -22.80 -11.92
C SER A 186 13.55 -24.04 -12.72
N SER A 187 12.50 -24.72 -13.20
CA SER A 187 12.60 -25.76 -14.23
C SER A 187 12.34 -25.22 -15.65
N VAL A 188 11.88 -23.96 -15.74
CA VAL A 188 11.43 -23.35 -17.00
C VAL A 188 12.49 -22.42 -17.58
N ILE A 189 13.15 -21.63 -16.71
CA ILE A 189 14.17 -20.66 -17.12
C ILE A 189 15.54 -21.01 -16.56
N THR A 190 16.59 -20.69 -17.33
CA THR A 190 17.98 -20.77 -16.89
C THR A 190 18.47 -19.37 -16.52
N PHE A 191 18.97 -19.21 -15.30
CA PHE A 191 19.47 -17.92 -14.81
C PHE A 191 20.87 -17.64 -15.37
N GLN A 192 20.95 -16.74 -16.35
CA GLN A 192 22.23 -16.28 -16.90
C GLN A 192 22.74 -15.10 -16.10
N ASN A 193 23.99 -15.17 -15.62
CA ASN A 193 24.62 -14.12 -14.80
C ASN A 193 23.71 -13.62 -13.68
N PRO A 194 23.24 -14.50 -12.76
CA PRO A 194 22.18 -14.17 -11.81
C PRO A 194 22.54 -13.04 -10.85
N MET A 195 23.82 -12.84 -10.54
CA MET A 195 24.28 -11.73 -9.72
C MET A 195 23.92 -10.37 -10.31
N LYS A 196 23.83 -10.26 -11.61
CA LYS A 196 23.50 -9.02 -12.33
C LYS A 196 22.03 -8.97 -12.76
N ASN A 197 21.51 -10.08 -13.26
CA ASN A 197 20.23 -10.10 -13.98
C ASN A 197 19.05 -10.44 -13.09
N VAL A 198 19.25 -11.14 -11.94
CA VAL A 198 18.16 -11.44 -11.01
C VAL A 198 18.09 -10.37 -9.94
N LYS A 199 16.93 -9.74 -9.84
CA LYS A 199 16.62 -8.71 -8.84
C LYS A 199 15.58 -9.24 -7.87
N VAL A 200 15.86 -9.12 -6.58
CA VAL A 200 14.99 -9.60 -5.51
C VAL A 200 14.46 -8.41 -4.71
N VAL A 201 13.17 -8.48 -4.40
CA VAL A 201 12.51 -7.60 -3.45
C VAL A 201 11.88 -8.46 -2.37
N LEU A 202 12.14 -8.16 -1.11
CA LEU A 202 11.52 -8.80 0.03
C LEU A 202 10.54 -7.81 0.68
N LEU A 203 9.32 -8.26 0.90
CA LEU A 203 8.26 -7.48 1.53
C LEU A 203 7.85 -8.14 2.84
N GLN A 204 7.59 -7.33 3.86
CA GLN A 204 6.92 -7.75 5.08
C GLN A 204 5.49 -7.19 5.06
N ASN A 205 4.50 -8.06 5.20
CA ASN A 205 3.07 -7.70 5.20
C ASN A 205 2.65 -6.84 3.99
N GLY A 206 3.24 -7.09 2.81
CA GLY A 206 2.93 -6.36 1.58
C GLY A 206 3.41 -4.91 1.52
N GLN A 207 4.17 -4.43 2.50
CA GLN A 207 4.58 -3.03 2.57
C GLN A 207 5.76 -2.73 1.64
N PHE A 208 5.53 -1.90 0.62
CA PHE A 208 6.58 -1.46 -0.32
C PHE A 208 7.55 -0.45 0.30
N ASN A 209 7.14 0.31 1.30
CA ASN A 209 7.96 1.35 1.93
C ASN A 209 9.06 0.80 2.83
N THR A 210 8.91 -0.43 3.33
CA THR A 210 9.90 -1.15 4.14
C THR A 210 10.62 -2.26 3.38
N ALA A 211 10.45 -2.32 2.06
CA ALA A 211 10.99 -3.37 1.21
C ALA A 211 12.52 -3.43 1.25
N ILE A 212 13.06 -4.63 1.41
CA ILE A 212 14.49 -4.89 1.21
C ILE A 212 14.70 -5.20 -0.27
N LYS A 213 15.61 -4.47 -0.91
CA LYS A 213 15.85 -4.55 -2.35
C LYS A 213 17.30 -4.91 -2.65
N ASN A 214 17.54 -5.34 -3.90
CA ASN A 214 18.88 -5.59 -4.44
C ASN A 214 19.65 -6.70 -3.70
N VAL A 215 18.95 -7.65 -3.07
CA VAL A 215 19.60 -8.83 -2.51
C VAL A 215 20.04 -9.72 -3.69
N VAL A 216 21.35 -9.98 -3.76
CA VAL A 216 21.94 -10.85 -4.79
C VAL A 216 22.10 -12.27 -4.26
N PRO A 217 22.12 -13.33 -5.09
CA PRO A 217 22.38 -14.67 -4.61
C PRO A 217 23.77 -14.75 -3.95
N GLN A 218 23.84 -15.41 -2.80
CA GLN A 218 25.10 -15.62 -2.09
C GLN A 218 25.98 -16.62 -2.82
N TYR A 219 25.35 -17.66 -3.37
CA TYR A 219 25.96 -18.66 -4.26
C TYR A 219 24.89 -19.37 -5.09
N THR A 220 25.32 -20.14 -6.06
CA THR A 220 24.44 -20.95 -6.90
C THR A 220 24.78 -22.44 -6.78
N ILE A 221 23.77 -23.29 -6.89
CA ILE A 221 23.90 -24.74 -6.98
C ILE A 221 23.19 -25.17 -8.27
N GLY A 222 23.94 -25.38 -9.33
CA GLY A 222 23.35 -25.56 -10.66
C GLY A 222 22.55 -24.32 -11.07
N ASN A 223 21.25 -24.49 -11.33
CA ASN A 223 20.32 -23.39 -11.62
C ASN A 223 19.66 -22.77 -10.37
N ASP A 224 19.89 -23.33 -9.18
CA ASP A 224 19.29 -22.83 -7.94
C ASP A 224 20.08 -21.63 -7.40
N LEU A 225 19.41 -20.53 -7.09
CA LEU A 225 19.98 -19.34 -6.48
C LEU A 225 19.73 -19.37 -4.97
N ILE A 226 20.79 -19.25 -4.17
CA ILE A 226 20.73 -19.44 -2.72
C ILE A 226 20.97 -18.13 -1.99
N TYR A 227 20.07 -17.82 -1.04
CA TYR A 227 20.08 -16.62 -0.21
C TYR A 227 20.02 -17.03 1.28
N LYS A 228 21.17 -17.14 1.91
CA LYS A 228 21.32 -17.52 3.34
C LYS A 228 22.02 -16.41 4.13
N TYR A 229 21.69 -15.17 3.80
CA TYR A 229 22.18 -14.00 4.48
C TYR A 229 21.64 -13.92 5.92
N ASP A 230 22.18 -13.02 6.72
CA ASP A 230 21.64 -12.67 8.02
C ASP A 230 21.32 -11.16 8.09
N PRO A 231 22.31 -10.23 8.09
CA PRO A 231 21.99 -8.81 8.22
C PRO A 231 21.16 -8.25 7.05
N GLU A 232 21.42 -8.72 5.83
CA GLU A 232 20.86 -8.18 4.59
C GLU A 232 19.38 -8.54 4.37
N THR A 233 18.88 -9.55 5.08
CA THR A 233 17.51 -10.07 4.92
C THR A 233 16.71 -10.01 6.21
N GLN A 234 17.06 -9.07 7.11
CA GLN A 234 16.39 -8.92 8.39
C GLN A 234 15.27 -7.90 8.37
N PHE A 235 14.10 -8.30 8.87
CA PHE A 235 13.00 -7.41 9.22
C PHE A 235 12.86 -7.29 10.73
N TRP A 236 12.30 -6.17 11.21
CA TRP A 236 11.89 -6.05 12.58
C TRP A 236 10.82 -7.08 12.89
N ALA A 237 11.01 -7.85 13.95
CA ALA A 237 9.96 -8.68 14.48
C ALA A 237 8.93 -7.78 15.16
N GLY A 238 7.69 -7.83 14.69
CA GLY A 238 6.56 -7.14 15.31
C GLY A 238 5.81 -8.08 16.23
N ASN A 239 4.92 -7.51 17.04
CA ASN A 239 3.81 -8.26 17.63
C ASN A 239 2.68 -8.35 16.59
N GLU A 240 1.69 -9.21 16.86
CA GLU A 240 0.46 -9.24 16.09
C GLU A 240 -0.19 -7.87 15.98
N PHE A 241 -0.96 -7.65 14.93
CA PHE A 241 -1.74 -6.43 14.77
C PHE A 241 -2.71 -6.27 15.92
N LEU A 242 -2.93 -5.04 16.33
CA LEU A 242 -4.06 -4.68 17.16
C LEU A 242 -5.30 -4.66 16.28
N PHE A 243 -6.47 -4.79 16.86
CA PHE A 243 -7.71 -4.74 16.09
C PHE A 243 -8.84 -4.07 16.89
N PHE A 244 -9.84 -3.62 16.16
CA PHE A 244 -11.16 -3.31 16.68
C PHE A 244 -12.22 -3.82 15.71
N GLU A 245 -13.43 -4.04 16.26
CA GLU A 245 -14.60 -4.38 15.47
C GLU A 245 -15.74 -3.46 15.87
N ASN A 246 -16.22 -2.65 14.91
CA ASN A 246 -17.33 -1.72 15.09
C ASN A 246 -18.48 -2.00 14.11
N LYS A 247 -18.73 -3.28 13.78
CA LYS A 247 -19.85 -3.71 12.92
C LYS A 247 -21.22 -3.28 13.44
N ASP A 248 -21.34 -2.94 14.72
CA ASP A 248 -22.44 -2.19 15.30
C ASP A 248 -21.90 -0.90 15.91
N ILE A 249 -22.16 0.23 15.27
CA ILE A 249 -21.66 1.54 15.71
C ILE A 249 -22.40 2.12 16.92
N ARG A 250 -23.45 1.42 17.40
CA ARG A 250 -24.25 1.84 18.57
C ARG A 250 -23.88 1.08 19.83
N SER A 251 -23.15 -0.01 19.71
CA SER A 251 -22.76 -0.88 20.81
C SER A 251 -21.26 -0.99 20.93
N ALA A 252 -20.72 -0.84 22.14
CA ALA A 252 -19.33 -1.15 22.40
C ALA A 252 -19.10 -2.65 22.24
N SER A 253 -18.04 -3.03 21.55
CA SER A 253 -17.62 -4.40 21.31
C SER A 253 -16.18 -4.61 21.77
N ASN A 254 -15.57 -5.73 21.46
CA ASN A 254 -14.17 -6.02 21.78
C ASN A 254 -13.25 -4.86 21.35
N ASN A 255 -12.41 -4.39 22.29
CA ASN A 255 -11.45 -3.31 22.12
C ASN A 255 -12.05 -1.89 21.99
N ILE A 256 -13.38 -1.73 22.04
CA ILE A 256 -14.05 -0.43 22.09
C ILE A 256 -14.51 -0.16 23.53
N ALA A 257 -13.97 0.90 24.14
CA ALA A 257 -14.27 1.27 25.51
C ALA A 257 -15.62 1.99 25.65
N ARG A 258 -15.96 2.83 24.66
CA ARG A 258 -17.25 3.56 24.63
C ARG A 258 -17.58 4.04 23.23
N ILE A 259 -18.85 4.27 23.01
CA ILE A 259 -19.39 4.91 21.81
C ILE A 259 -19.91 6.30 22.17
N ASP A 260 -19.74 7.25 21.28
CA ASP A 260 -20.37 8.56 21.33
C ASP A 260 -21.31 8.70 20.13
N SER A 261 -22.61 8.72 20.40
CA SER A 261 -23.67 8.84 19.40
C SER A 261 -24.32 10.22 19.38
N ASN A 262 -23.77 11.19 20.15
CA ASN A 262 -24.32 12.55 20.25
C ASN A 262 -23.79 13.49 19.16
N THR A 263 -22.98 13.00 18.25
CA THR A 263 -22.39 13.74 17.13
C THR A 263 -23.00 13.31 15.80
N ALA A 264 -22.88 14.15 14.77
CA ALA A 264 -23.42 13.86 13.44
C ALA A 264 -22.85 12.56 12.84
N ILE A 265 -21.55 12.31 13.06
CA ILE A 265 -20.86 11.06 12.77
C ILE A 265 -20.44 10.46 14.10
N TYR A 266 -20.78 9.20 14.36
CA TYR A 266 -20.52 8.56 15.65
C TYR A 266 -19.02 8.40 15.93
N GLY A 267 -18.68 8.31 17.22
CA GLY A 267 -17.32 8.12 17.70
C GLY A 267 -17.13 6.80 18.43
N SER A 268 -16.14 6.01 18.03
CA SER A 268 -15.71 4.78 18.69
C SER A 268 -14.39 5.03 19.42
N TYR A 269 -14.38 5.00 20.74
CA TYR A 269 -13.19 5.19 21.56
C TYR A 269 -12.60 3.85 21.92
N LEU A 270 -11.39 3.57 21.45
CA LEU A 270 -10.69 2.34 21.77
C LEU A 270 -10.11 2.38 23.19
N TYR A 271 -9.92 1.21 23.80
CA TYR A 271 -9.11 1.14 25.02
C TYR A 271 -7.70 1.64 24.75
N THR A 272 -7.11 2.32 25.73
CA THR A 272 -5.73 2.80 25.61
C THR A 272 -4.76 1.63 25.56
N ASN A 273 -4.01 1.53 24.47
CA ASN A 273 -2.98 0.52 24.30
C ASN A 273 -1.72 0.88 25.10
N GLY A 274 -1.10 -0.09 25.72
CA GLY A 274 0.23 0.05 26.31
C GLY A 274 1.34 -0.18 25.29
N ALA A 275 2.51 0.42 25.53
CA ALA A 275 3.71 0.10 24.75
C ALA A 275 4.08 -1.38 24.96
N ARG A 276 4.27 -2.12 23.87
CA ARG A 276 4.54 -3.58 23.89
C ARG A 276 6.02 -3.95 23.85
N THR A 277 6.92 -3.00 24.02
CA THR A 277 8.37 -3.19 23.88
C THR A 277 8.97 -4.23 24.84
N ASN A 278 8.35 -4.44 26.01
CA ASN A 278 8.84 -5.36 27.04
C ASN A 278 7.91 -6.55 27.29
N PHE A 279 6.90 -6.74 26.45
CA PHE A 279 6.01 -7.89 26.55
C PHE A 279 6.52 -9.04 25.68
N PRO A 280 6.38 -10.29 26.12
CA PRO A 280 6.65 -11.43 25.27
C PRO A 280 5.69 -11.43 24.07
N TYR A 281 6.14 -12.00 22.97
CA TYR A 281 5.28 -12.22 21.81
C TYR A 281 4.07 -13.07 22.21
N SER A 282 2.90 -12.64 21.81
CA SER A 282 1.66 -13.40 21.96
C SER A 282 0.99 -13.53 20.61
N PHE A 283 0.62 -14.75 20.27
CA PHE A 283 -0.14 -15.02 19.05
C PHE A 283 -1.64 -14.74 19.26
N THR A 284 -2.22 -13.95 18.41
CA THR A 284 -3.65 -13.77 18.29
C THR A 284 -3.99 -13.88 16.81
N GLN A 285 -4.97 -14.71 16.46
CA GLN A 285 -5.39 -14.81 15.06
C GLN A 285 -5.92 -13.47 14.58
N ASP A 286 -5.37 -12.97 13.48
CA ASP A 286 -5.73 -11.70 12.86
C ASP A 286 -5.89 -11.85 11.33
N VAL A 287 -6.06 -10.75 10.62
CA VAL A 287 -6.14 -10.71 9.15
C VAL A 287 -4.89 -10.08 8.54
N ASN A 288 -3.75 -10.18 9.21
CA ASN A 288 -2.42 -9.71 8.75
C ASN A 288 -2.38 -8.22 8.35
N GLY A 289 -3.06 -7.37 9.10
CA GLY A 289 -3.11 -5.92 8.87
C GLY A 289 -4.24 -5.46 7.95
N ASP A 290 -5.06 -6.37 7.48
CA ASP A 290 -6.20 -6.10 6.60
C ASP A 290 -7.41 -5.52 7.37
N PHE A 291 -8.44 -5.15 6.63
CA PHE A 291 -9.72 -4.70 7.15
C PHE A 291 -10.86 -5.34 6.35
N VAL A 292 -12.02 -5.41 6.96
CA VAL A 292 -13.23 -5.94 6.33
C VAL A 292 -14.38 -5.01 6.64
N ASP A 293 -14.96 -4.40 5.60
CA ASP A 293 -16.17 -3.60 5.74
C ASP A 293 -17.33 -4.51 6.17
N ASN A 294 -18.00 -4.15 7.25
CA ASN A 294 -19.11 -4.92 7.78
C ASN A 294 -20.07 -4.03 8.58
N ASN A 295 -21.35 -4.24 8.40
CA ASN A 295 -22.43 -3.70 9.21
C ASN A 295 -23.40 -4.82 9.55
N ILE A 296 -23.66 -5.03 10.83
CA ILE A 296 -24.49 -6.15 11.31
C ILE A 296 -25.90 -6.15 10.70
N ASN A 297 -26.40 -5.00 10.26
CA ASN A 297 -27.72 -4.84 9.67
C ASN A 297 -27.68 -4.69 8.14
N ALA A 298 -26.51 -4.72 7.52
CA ALA A 298 -26.38 -4.50 6.08
C ALA A 298 -26.68 -5.77 5.27
N THR A 299 -27.31 -5.56 4.11
CA THR A 299 -27.38 -6.56 3.06
C THR A 299 -26.16 -6.43 2.13
N ASN A 300 -25.70 -5.19 1.91
CA ASN A 300 -24.48 -4.88 1.15
C ASN A 300 -23.56 -3.95 1.95
N PRO A 301 -22.60 -4.48 2.71
CA PRO A 301 -21.70 -3.68 3.53
C PRO A 301 -20.86 -2.65 2.75
N GLU A 302 -20.59 -2.85 1.46
CA GLU A 302 -19.81 -1.92 0.65
C GLU A 302 -20.42 -0.52 0.60
N ILE A 303 -21.76 -0.43 0.64
CA ILE A 303 -22.52 0.83 0.55
C ILE A 303 -23.37 1.12 1.78
N GLU A 304 -23.53 0.15 2.69
CA GLU A 304 -24.34 0.30 3.90
C GLU A 304 -23.49 0.35 5.18
N ALA A 305 -22.17 0.14 5.10
CA ALA A 305 -21.25 0.35 6.20
C ALA A 305 -20.97 1.84 6.35
N ASP A 306 -21.12 2.35 7.58
CA ASP A 306 -20.97 3.77 7.87
C ASP A 306 -19.51 4.16 8.13
N TYR A 307 -19.18 5.42 8.02
CA TYR A 307 -17.93 5.98 8.50
C TYR A 307 -18.09 6.49 9.92
N VAL A 308 -17.13 6.15 10.79
CA VAL A 308 -17.13 6.59 12.19
C VAL A 308 -15.76 7.15 12.58
N TRP A 309 -15.76 8.09 13.51
CA TRP A 309 -14.51 8.55 14.13
C TRP A 309 -14.00 7.51 15.11
N VAL A 310 -12.86 6.90 14.79
CA VAL A 310 -12.18 5.96 15.69
C VAL A 310 -11.07 6.71 16.43
N TYR A 311 -11.16 6.72 17.76
CA TYR A 311 -10.22 7.39 18.65
C TYR A 311 -9.20 6.39 19.18
N PHE A 312 -8.00 6.47 18.64
CA PHE A 312 -6.84 5.67 19.03
C PHE A 312 -6.11 6.34 20.18
N SER A 313 -5.64 5.56 21.15
CA SER A 313 -4.82 6.06 22.25
C SER A 313 -3.71 5.10 22.63
N LEU A 314 -2.52 5.64 22.97
CA LEU A 314 -1.33 4.88 23.30
C LEU A 314 -0.66 5.48 24.54
N SER A 315 -0.46 4.66 25.56
CA SER A 315 0.36 4.96 26.73
C SER A 315 1.81 4.53 26.48
N ALA A 316 2.67 5.49 26.16
CA ALA A 316 4.08 5.25 25.88
C ALA A 316 4.96 6.42 26.38
N PRO A 317 5.12 6.55 27.70
CA PRO A 317 5.81 7.72 28.31
C PRO A 317 7.28 7.85 27.89
N THR A 318 7.93 6.78 27.50
CA THR A 318 9.35 6.76 27.09
C THR A 318 9.59 7.32 25.69
N PHE A 319 8.56 7.43 24.85
CA PHE A 319 8.66 7.95 23.48
C PHE A 319 8.62 9.50 23.40
N ARG A 320 8.55 10.20 24.51
CA ARG A 320 8.55 11.68 24.57
C ARG A 320 9.68 12.36 23.81
N LEU A 321 10.74 11.63 23.47
CA LEU A 321 11.95 12.21 22.92
C LEU A 321 12.15 11.82 21.45
N LYS A 322 11.65 12.67 20.53
CA LYS A 322 12.14 12.79 19.14
C LYS A 322 11.63 11.78 18.09
N LYS A 323 10.64 10.93 18.38
CA LYS A 323 10.05 10.05 17.36
C LYS A 323 8.58 10.40 17.15
N ASN A 324 8.14 10.41 15.90
CA ASN A 324 6.73 10.48 15.55
C ASN A 324 6.11 9.09 15.67
N ILE A 325 4.88 9.03 16.14
CA ILE A 325 4.08 7.81 16.22
C ILE A 325 2.90 7.98 15.24
N TYR A 326 2.57 6.93 14.53
CA TYR A 326 1.50 6.92 13.55
C TYR A 326 0.62 5.70 13.80
N VAL A 327 -0.66 5.82 13.42
CA VAL A 327 -1.55 4.67 13.30
C VAL A 327 -1.48 4.18 11.87
N GLY A 328 -1.12 2.92 11.67
CA GLY A 328 -0.95 2.31 10.35
C GLY A 328 -1.71 1.02 10.20
N GLY A 329 -2.11 0.70 8.97
CA GLY A 329 -2.77 -0.53 8.56
C GLY A 329 -3.02 -0.51 7.06
N MET A 330 -3.60 -1.57 6.50
CA MET A 330 -3.97 -1.60 5.08
C MET A 330 -5.02 -0.53 4.75
N PHE A 331 -5.92 -0.21 5.69
CA PHE A 331 -6.95 0.82 5.53
C PHE A 331 -6.41 2.21 5.15
N ASN A 332 -5.16 2.51 5.48
CA ASN A 332 -4.48 3.74 5.09
C ASN A 332 -3.19 3.51 4.30
N ASN A 333 -2.98 2.29 3.77
CA ASN A 333 -1.77 1.88 3.04
C ASN A 333 -0.48 2.18 3.83
N TYR A 334 -0.50 2.04 5.15
CA TYR A 334 0.63 2.34 6.06
C TYR A 334 1.22 3.74 5.86
N ASN A 335 0.37 4.71 5.54
CA ASN A 335 0.77 6.08 5.23
C ASN A 335 1.23 6.82 6.49
N LEU A 336 2.37 7.49 6.40
CA LEU A 336 2.96 8.29 7.49
C LEU A 336 2.66 9.80 7.32
N SER A 337 1.51 10.15 6.77
CA SER A 337 1.08 11.55 6.66
C SER A 337 0.65 12.13 8.01
N PRO A 338 0.58 13.47 8.14
CA PRO A 338 0.10 14.13 9.36
C PRO A 338 -1.31 13.69 9.77
N GLU A 339 -2.13 13.23 8.84
CA GLU A 339 -3.48 12.72 9.09
C GLU A 339 -3.48 11.53 10.06
N TYR A 340 -2.44 10.68 10.01
CA TYR A 340 -2.33 9.47 10.84
C TYR A 340 -1.35 9.61 12.00
N LYS A 341 -0.71 10.76 12.14
CA LYS A 341 0.24 11.05 13.21
C LYS A 341 -0.48 11.23 14.53
N MET A 342 -0.07 10.50 15.56
CA MET A 342 -0.57 10.67 16.91
C MET A 342 0.03 11.91 17.58
N GLU A 343 -0.77 12.60 18.36
CA GLU A 343 -0.38 13.78 19.13
C GLU A 343 -0.33 13.46 20.63
N TYR A 344 0.67 14.01 21.31
CA TYR A 344 0.81 13.78 22.74
C TYR A 344 -0.08 14.73 23.56
N ASN A 345 -1.01 14.15 24.31
CA ASN A 345 -1.84 14.87 25.26
C ASN A 345 -1.13 14.91 26.63
N SER A 346 -0.58 16.05 27.00
CA SER A 346 0.17 16.21 28.24
C SER A 346 -0.69 16.13 29.51
N GLN A 347 -1.98 16.42 29.42
CA GLN A 347 -2.89 16.33 30.56
C GLN A 347 -3.23 14.88 30.92
N LYS A 348 -3.38 14.04 29.89
CA LYS A 348 -3.68 12.62 30.04
C LYS A 348 -2.41 11.74 30.10
N GLY A 349 -1.28 12.23 29.66
CA GLY A 349 -0.02 11.48 29.59
C GLY A 349 0.03 10.40 28.50
N ILE A 350 -0.80 10.53 27.46
CA ILE A 350 -0.93 9.55 26.37
C ILE A 350 -0.85 10.21 25.01
N TYR A 351 -0.59 9.42 23.98
CA TYR A 351 -0.73 9.82 22.58
C TYR A 351 -2.14 9.53 22.10
N GLU A 352 -2.73 10.42 21.34
CA GLU A 352 -4.10 10.30 20.84
C GLU A 352 -4.17 10.64 19.35
N LYS A 353 -5.09 9.98 18.62
CA LYS A 353 -5.46 10.30 17.25
C LYS A 353 -6.88 9.87 16.95
N ALA A 354 -7.66 10.75 16.33
CA ALA A 354 -8.95 10.40 15.74
C ALA A 354 -8.76 10.20 14.22
N ILE A 355 -9.31 9.13 13.67
CA ILE A 355 -9.27 8.80 12.25
C ILE A 355 -10.68 8.38 11.83
N LEU A 356 -11.13 8.87 10.69
CA LEU A 356 -12.39 8.46 10.09
C LEU A 356 -12.18 7.13 9.36
N VAL A 357 -12.82 6.06 9.83
CA VAL A 357 -12.66 4.69 9.34
C VAL A 357 -14.02 4.10 9.04
N LYS A 358 -14.12 3.30 7.97
CA LYS A 358 -15.34 2.60 7.61
C LYS A 358 -15.66 1.51 8.62
N GLN A 359 -16.93 1.30 8.89
CA GLN A 359 -17.49 0.33 9.83
C GLN A 359 -17.08 -1.10 9.43
N GLY A 360 -16.67 -1.90 10.43
CA GLY A 360 -16.31 -3.29 10.21
C GLY A 360 -15.27 -3.81 11.19
N PHE A 361 -14.40 -4.68 10.71
CA PHE A 361 -13.23 -5.20 11.43
C PHE A 361 -11.96 -4.56 10.84
N THR A 362 -11.10 -4.01 11.69
CA THR A 362 -9.87 -3.36 11.23
C THR A 362 -8.68 -3.77 12.06
N ASN A 363 -7.63 -4.28 11.40
CA ASN A 363 -6.31 -4.43 11.99
C ASN A 363 -5.53 -3.11 11.91
N TYR A 364 -4.71 -2.82 12.94
CA TYR A 364 -3.84 -1.64 12.98
C TYR A 364 -2.58 -1.89 13.81
N GLN A 365 -1.59 -1.07 13.61
CA GLN A 365 -0.34 -1.07 14.36
C GLN A 365 0.09 0.35 14.72
#